data_312c58b17e63a428172a0cc6827d9407
#
_entry.id   312c58b17e63a428172a0cc6827d9407
#
_cell.length_a   1.000
_cell.length_b   1.000
_cell.length_c   1.000
_cell.angle_alpha   90.00
_cell.angle_beta   90.00
_cell.angle_gamma   90.00
#
_symmetry.space_group_name_H-M   'P 1'
#
loop_
_entity.id
_entity.type
_entity.pdbx_description
1 polymer ?
#
loop_
_entity_poly.entity_id
_entity_poly.type
_entity_poly.pdbx_seq_one_letter_code
_entity_poly.pdbx_strand_id
1 'polypeptide(L)' 'MRAWQVERRKRTRRLIELGGLVVKAGVVDLTGDDRAMIYGALLWMADKLQSDQGEQARSLWAAKGKQALEADPATH' A
#
# COMPACT_ATOMS: atom_id res chain seq x y z
N MET A 1 29.83 0.62 -1.72
CA MET A 1 29.32 1.41 -0.62
C MET A 1 28.21 2.37 -1.04
N ARG A 2 28.41 3.06 -2.09
CA ARG A 2 27.40 3.98 -2.61
C ARG A 2 26.14 3.28 -3.04
N ALA A 3 26.27 2.04 -3.50
CA ALA A 3 25.13 1.27 -3.97
C ALA A 3 24.07 1.06 -2.89
N TRP A 4 24.52 0.72 -1.67
CA TRP A 4 23.55 0.48 -0.60
C TRP A 4 22.87 1.77 -0.16
N GLN A 5 23.58 2.92 -0.25
CA GLN A 5 22.97 4.21 0.07
C GLN A 5 21.90 4.58 -0.94
N VAL A 6 22.18 4.32 -2.22
CA VAL A 6 21.21 4.60 -3.27
C VAL A 6 19.97 3.74 -3.10
N GLU A 7 20.15 2.47 -2.82
CA GLU A 7 19.03 1.56 -2.60
C GLU A 7 18.22 1.99 -1.40
N ARG A 8 18.87 2.43 -0.33
CA ARG A 8 18.20 2.90 0.87
C ARG A 8 17.33 4.12 0.59
N ARG A 9 17.83 5.07 -0.22
CA ARG A 9 17.07 6.25 -0.60
C ARG A 9 15.87 5.88 -1.45
N LYS A 10 16.05 4.97 -2.39
CA LYS A 10 14.94 4.51 -3.23
C LYS A 10 13.88 3.84 -2.39
N ARG A 11 14.28 3.04 -1.43
CA ARG A 11 13.34 2.36 -0.54
C ARG A 11 12.57 3.37 0.29
N THR A 12 13.25 4.37 0.84
CA THR A 12 12.59 5.39 1.65
C THR A 12 11.57 6.16 0.83
N ARG A 13 11.92 6.56 -0.38
CA ARG A 13 10.99 7.27 -1.25
C ARG A 13 9.76 6.42 -1.55
N ARG A 14 9.98 5.15 -1.85
CA ARG A 14 8.88 4.23 -2.13
C ARG A 14 7.97 4.07 -0.93
N LEU A 15 8.54 4.00 0.27
CA LEU A 15 7.75 3.87 1.48
C LEU A 15 6.91 5.12 1.74
N ILE A 16 7.45 6.29 1.43
CA ILE A 16 6.71 7.55 1.56
C ILE A 16 5.52 7.54 0.59
N GLU A 17 5.74 7.11 -0.63
CA GLU A 17 4.67 7.02 -1.63
C GLU A 17 3.59 6.04 -1.19
N LEU A 18 3.99 4.88 -0.69
CA LEU A 18 3.05 3.88 -0.21
C LEU A 18 2.27 4.39 0.99
N GLY A 19 2.96 5.10 1.91
CA GLY A 19 2.31 5.72 3.04
C GLY A 19 1.26 6.73 2.60
N GLY A 20 1.56 7.49 1.54
CA GLY A 20 0.61 8.43 0.97
C GLY A 20 -0.65 7.74 0.46
N LEU A 21 -0.50 6.55 -0.13
CA LEU A 21 -1.64 5.78 -0.61
C LEU A 21 -2.50 5.29 0.54
N VAL A 22 -1.88 4.92 1.65
CA VAL A 22 -2.62 4.49 2.85
C VAL A 22 -3.49 5.62 3.37
N VAL A 23 -2.94 6.83 3.42
CA VAL A 23 -3.69 8.02 3.83
C VAL A 23 -4.81 8.31 2.83
N LYS A 24 -4.50 8.26 1.54
CA LYS A 24 -5.47 8.55 0.49
C LYS A 24 -6.64 7.57 0.52
N ALA A 25 -6.39 6.34 0.89
CA ALA A 25 -7.44 5.32 0.99
C ALA A 25 -8.38 5.59 2.17
N GLY A 26 -8.04 6.52 3.04
CA GLY A 26 -8.87 6.84 4.20
C GLY A 26 -8.66 5.90 5.38
N VAL A 27 -7.73 4.98 5.26
CA VAL A 27 -7.49 3.98 6.31
C VAL A 27 -7.02 4.62 7.61
N VAL A 28 -6.18 5.65 7.50
CA VAL A 28 -5.66 6.34 8.67
C VAL A 28 -6.80 6.97 9.47
N ASP A 29 -7.70 7.66 8.77
CA ASP A 29 -8.85 8.29 9.42
C ASP A 29 -9.82 7.26 10.00
N LEU A 30 -10.08 6.20 9.24
CA LEU A 30 -11.02 5.18 9.66
C LEU A 30 -10.55 4.37 10.85
N THR A 31 -9.23 4.24 11.01
CA THR A 31 -8.65 3.51 12.13
C THR A 31 -8.26 4.41 13.30
N GLY A 32 -8.46 5.72 13.17
CA GLY A 32 -8.06 6.66 14.20
C GLY A 32 -6.54 6.71 14.40
N ASP A 33 -5.81 6.47 13.32
CA ASP A 33 -4.34 6.48 13.35
C ASP A 33 -3.76 5.38 14.26
N ASP A 34 -4.50 4.30 14.41
CA ASP A 34 -4.08 3.17 15.24
C ASP A 34 -3.10 2.28 14.46
N ARG A 35 -1.84 2.32 14.86
CA ARG A 35 -0.79 1.58 14.17
C ARG A 35 -1.00 0.07 14.24
N ALA A 36 -1.47 -0.42 15.37
CA ALA A 36 -1.70 -1.84 15.55
C ALA A 36 -2.79 -2.32 14.61
N MET A 37 -3.85 -1.56 14.48
CA MET A 37 -4.95 -1.89 13.61
C MET A 37 -4.52 -1.87 12.14
N ILE A 38 -3.77 -0.86 11.75
CA ILE A 38 -3.28 -0.74 10.37
C ILE A 38 -2.32 -1.91 10.06
N TYR A 39 -1.41 -2.21 10.97
CA TYR A 39 -0.47 -3.30 10.77
C TYR A 39 -1.18 -4.64 10.70
N GLY A 40 -2.17 -4.84 11.55
CA GLY A 40 -2.98 -6.06 11.50
C GLY A 40 -3.68 -6.24 10.18
N ALA A 41 -4.22 -5.16 9.62
CA ALA A 41 -4.87 -5.21 8.31
C ALA A 41 -3.87 -5.57 7.23
N LEU A 42 -2.65 -5.01 7.29
CA LEU A 42 -1.61 -5.32 6.32
C LEU A 42 -1.17 -6.78 6.42
N LEU A 43 -1.09 -7.31 7.64
CA LEU A 43 -0.77 -8.73 7.83
C LEU A 43 -1.85 -9.61 7.24
N TRP A 44 -3.10 -9.22 7.40
CA TRP A 44 -4.21 -9.95 6.80
C TRP A 44 -4.12 -9.94 5.29
N MET A 45 -3.76 -8.80 4.71
CA MET A 45 -3.55 -8.70 3.26
C MET A 45 -2.44 -9.63 2.81
N ALA A 46 -1.33 -9.66 3.55
CA ALA A 46 -0.21 -10.51 3.21
C ALA A 46 -0.60 -11.99 3.24
N ASP A 47 -1.38 -12.39 4.25
CA ASP A 47 -1.88 -13.76 4.35
C ASP A 47 -2.76 -14.11 3.17
N LYS A 48 -3.62 -13.20 2.76
CA LYS A 48 -4.52 -13.42 1.64
C LYS A 48 -3.72 -13.60 0.34
N LEU A 49 -2.70 -12.79 0.14
CA LEU A 49 -1.88 -12.86 -1.06
C LEU A 49 -1.06 -14.15 -1.13
N GLN A 50 -0.76 -14.75 0.03
CA GLN A 50 -0.04 -16.02 0.10
C GLN A 50 -0.94 -17.23 0.04
N SER A 51 -2.25 -17.02 0.11
CA SER A 51 -3.22 -18.10 0.08
C SER A 51 -3.49 -18.58 -1.35
N ASP A 52 -4.32 -19.63 -1.46
CA ASP A 52 -4.73 -20.15 -2.77
C ASP A 52 -5.46 -19.11 -3.60
N GLN A 53 -6.01 -18.10 -2.96
CA GLN A 53 -6.74 -17.02 -3.61
C GLN A 53 -5.87 -15.80 -3.90
N GLY A 54 -4.55 -15.94 -3.73
CA GLY A 54 -3.63 -14.83 -3.88
C GLY A 54 -3.66 -14.19 -5.24
N GLU A 55 -3.67 -14.97 -6.31
CA GLU A 55 -3.71 -14.43 -7.67
C GLU A 55 -5.00 -13.66 -7.92
N GLN A 56 -6.11 -14.21 -7.46
CA GLN A 56 -7.41 -13.58 -7.61
C GLN A 56 -7.44 -12.26 -6.84
N ALA A 57 -6.91 -12.26 -5.61
CA ALA A 57 -6.83 -11.05 -4.80
C ALA A 57 -5.97 -9.99 -5.47
N ARG A 58 -4.84 -10.38 -6.04
CA ARG A 58 -3.96 -9.44 -6.74
C ARG A 58 -4.68 -8.78 -7.91
N SER A 59 -5.39 -9.57 -8.70
CA SER A 59 -6.12 -9.06 -9.85
C SER A 59 -7.21 -8.08 -9.43
N LEU A 60 -7.99 -8.44 -8.42
CA LEU A 60 -9.07 -7.60 -7.93
C LEU A 60 -8.54 -6.30 -7.35
N TRP A 61 -7.51 -6.40 -6.51
CA TRP A 61 -6.97 -5.21 -5.85
C TRP A 61 -6.26 -4.30 -6.83
N ALA A 62 -5.53 -4.88 -7.79
CA ALA A 62 -4.86 -4.09 -8.81
C ALA A 62 -5.87 -3.33 -9.66
N ALA A 63 -6.95 -3.98 -10.05
CA ALA A 63 -7.99 -3.34 -10.86
C ALA A 63 -8.67 -2.22 -10.09
N LYS A 64 -9.01 -2.47 -8.83
CA LYS A 64 -9.67 -1.46 -8.01
C LYS A 64 -8.76 -0.26 -7.75
N GLY A 65 -7.49 -0.55 -7.44
CA GLY A 65 -6.51 0.51 -7.19
C GLY A 65 -6.26 1.36 -8.42
N LYS A 66 -6.11 0.71 -9.56
CA LYS A 66 -5.90 1.42 -10.82
C LYS A 66 -7.08 2.33 -11.13
N GLN A 67 -8.29 1.81 -10.94
CA GLN A 67 -9.50 2.60 -11.18
C GLN A 67 -9.55 3.81 -10.25
N ALA A 68 -9.22 3.61 -8.98
CA ALA A 68 -9.25 4.70 -8.00
C ALA A 68 -8.20 5.76 -8.32
N LEU A 69 -7.00 5.35 -8.73
CA LEU A 69 -5.95 6.29 -9.09
C LEU A 69 -6.30 7.09 -10.34
N GLU A 70 -6.92 6.45 -11.32
CA GLU A 70 -7.33 7.13 -12.54
C GLU A 70 -8.44 8.14 -12.27
N ALA A 71 -9.30 7.84 -11.31
CA ALA A 71 -10.43 8.71 -10.98
C ALA A 71 -10.02 9.90 -10.10
N ASP A 72 -8.84 9.86 -9.50
CA ASP A 72 -8.38 10.88 -8.56
C ASP A 72 -7.54 11.93 -9.29
N PRO A 73 -8.04 13.15 -9.48
CA PRO A 73 -7.29 14.20 -10.17
C PRO A 73 -6.03 14.62 -9.41
N ALA A 74 -5.97 14.39 -8.10
CA ALA A 74 -4.81 14.75 -7.30
C ALA A 74 -3.64 13.80 -7.49
N THR A 75 -3.83 12.72 -8.23
CA THR A 75 -2.79 11.72 -8.46
C THR A 75 -1.73 12.19 -9.46
N HIS A 76 -2.02 13.20 -10.22
CA HIS A 76 -1.11 13.69 -11.28
C HIS A 76 -0.10 14.71 -10.85
#